data_3f1cdb5a8c78b7d6e071b08c6b623e18
#
_entry.id   3f1cdb5a8c78b7d6e071b08c6b623e18
#
_cell.length_a   1.000
_cell.length_b   1.000
_cell.length_c   1.000
_cell.angle_alpha   90.00
_cell.angle_beta   90.00
_cell.angle_gamma   90.00
#
_symmetry.space_group_name_H-M   'P 1'
#
loop_
_entity.id
_entity.type
_entity.pdbx_description
1 polymer ?
#
loop_
_entity_poly.entity_id
_entity_poly.type
_entity_poly.pdbx_seq_one_letter_code
_entity_poly.pdbx_strand_id
1 'polypeptide(L)'
;MAKIRHIAYRAEDVDAMAKFFVEAMGMTIKQKRKNTAVDLTDGTTNITVLPLAAGRPGGEPGRAGIDHIGFTVESEDEASRMLEAAGAHKIGRVELGSQVHYEVKYQGPEGIVVDVGHWLGTAPLDEK
;
A
#
# COMPACT_ATOMS: atom_id res chain seq x y z
N MET A 1 9.31 9.70 12.89
CA MET A 1 10.10 8.92 11.92
C MET A 1 9.19 7.95 11.16
N ALA A 2 9.37 7.87 9.87
CA ALA A 2 8.54 7.01 9.03
C ALA A 2 8.91 5.54 9.18
N LYS A 3 7.89 4.67 9.15
CA LYS A 3 8.11 3.21 9.15
C LYS A 3 7.31 2.59 8.01
N ILE A 4 7.85 1.56 7.38
CA ILE A 4 7.13 0.84 6.35
C ILE A 4 5.89 0.20 6.97
N ARG A 5 4.74 0.48 6.38
CA ARG A 5 3.45 -0.04 6.81
C ARG A 5 2.97 -1.16 5.91
N HIS A 6 3.07 -0.95 4.61
CA HIS A 6 2.69 -1.99 3.66
C HIS A 6 3.44 -1.85 2.34
N ILE A 7 3.44 -2.94 1.59
CA ILE A 7 3.92 -3.00 0.22
C ILE A 7 2.77 -3.50 -0.64
N ALA A 8 2.44 -2.79 -1.69
CA ALA A 8 1.42 -3.22 -2.64
C ALA A 8 2.09 -3.82 -3.86
N TYR A 9 1.67 -5.01 -4.23
CA TYR A 9 2.23 -5.79 -5.33
C TYR A 9 1.14 -6.19 -6.30
N ARG A 10 1.32 -5.91 -7.59
CA ARG A 10 0.38 -6.32 -8.63
C ARG A 10 0.74 -7.70 -9.14
N ALA A 11 -0.24 -8.59 -9.19
CA ALA A 11 -0.04 -9.96 -9.65
C ALA A 11 -1.09 -10.35 -10.68
N GLU A 12 -0.69 -11.17 -11.65
CA GLU A 12 -1.64 -11.75 -12.60
C GLU A 12 -2.64 -12.66 -11.89
N ASP A 13 -2.14 -13.48 -10.99
CA ASP A 13 -2.96 -14.41 -10.20
C ASP A 13 -2.82 -14.04 -8.73
N VAL A 14 -3.75 -13.24 -8.25
CA VAL A 14 -3.75 -12.75 -6.87
C VAL A 14 -3.80 -13.89 -5.87
N ASP A 15 -4.66 -14.87 -6.11
CA ASP A 15 -4.83 -15.98 -5.17
C ASP A 15 -3.56 -16.86 -5.09
N ALA A 16 -2.93 -17.11 -6.23
CA ALA A 16 -1.69 -17.88 -6.26
C ALA A 16 -0.56 -17.15 -5.54
N MET A 17 -0.47 -15.83 -5.73
CA MET A 17 0.54 -15.01 -5.06
C MET A 17 0.31 -14.99 -3.55
N ALA A 18 -0.94 -14.80 -3.11
CA ALA A 18 -1.28 -14.82 -1.69
C ALA A 18 -0.96 -16.18 -1.07
N LYS A 19 -1.31 -17.27 -1.75
CA LYS A 19 -1.02 -18.62 -1.30
C LYS A 19 0.48 -18.83 -1.11
N PHE A 20 1.29 -18.33 -2.04
CA PHE A 20 2.75 -18.41 -1.92
C PHE A 20 3.24 -17.75 -0.63
N PHE A 21 2.78 -16.53 -0.33
CA PHE A 21 3.20 -15.85 0.89
C PHE A 21 2.74 -16.56 2.16
N VAL A 22 1.57 -17.18 2.14
CA VAL A 22 1.08 -17.96 3.28
C VAL A 22 1.93 -19.21 3.48
N GLU A 23 2.13 -19.99 2.43
CA GLU A 23 2.81 -21.28 2.52
C GLU A 23 4.32 -21.16 2.73
N ALA A 24 4.95 -20.25 1.99
CA ALA A 24 6.40 -20.12 2.03
C ALA A 24 6.89 -19.22 3.16
N MET A 25 6.18 -18.13 3.45
CA MET A 25 6.63 -17.12 4.40
C MET A 25 5.81 -17.10 5.70
N GLY A 26 4.80 -17.93 5.81
CA GLY A 26 4.00 -18.00 7.03
C GLY A 26 3.11 -16.78 7.27
N MET A 27 2.84 -16.00 6.24
CA MET A 27 1.97 -14.82 6.39
C MET A 27 0.52 -15.22 6.61
N THR A 28 -0.22 -14.34 7.24
CA THR A 28 -1.64 -14.53 7.52
C THR A 28 -2.47 -13.63 6.61
N ILE A 29 -3.50 -14.20 5.99
CA ILE A 29 -4.47 -13.40 5.23
C ILE A 29 -5.35 -12.66 6.20
N LYS A 30 -5.41 -11.33 6.07
CA LYS A 30 -6.25 -10.49 6.92
C LYS A 30 -7.62 -10.27 6.28
N GLN A 31 -7.67 -10.05 4.98
CA GLN A 31 -8.94 -9.90 4.28
C GLN A 31 -8.76 -10.08 2.78
N LYS A 32 -9.88 -10.38 2.13
CA LYS A 32 -9.99 -10.36 0.68
C LYS A 32 -10.98 -9.27 0.33
N ARG A 33 -10.55 -8.32 -0.49
CA ARG A 33 -11.37 -7.17 -0.84
C ARG A 33 -12.33 -7.46 -1.99
N LYS A 34 -13.32 -6.59 -2.18
CA LYS A 34 -14.30 -6.73 -3.27
C LYS A 34 -13.67 -6.73 -4.65
N ASN A 35 -12.58 -6.00 -4.84
CA ASN A 35 -11.83 -5.95 -6.10
C ASN A 35 -10.88 -7.12 -6.27
N THR A 36 -11.01 -8.16 -5.46
CA THR A 36 -10.18 -9.35 -5.41
C THR A 36 -8.79 -9.17 -4.81
N ALA A 37 -8.40 -7.97 -4.42
CA ALA A 37 -7.14 -7.74 -3.72
C ALA A 37 -7.13 -8.52 -2.40
N VAL A 38 -5.96 -8.99 -1.99
CA VAL A 38 -5.78 -9.74 -0.75
C VAL A 38 -4.77 -9.02 0.11
N ASP A 39 -5.14 -8.78 1.37
CA ASP A 39 -4.24 -8.19 2.36
C ASP A 39 -3.69 -9.27 3.27
N LEU A 40 -2.37 -9.34 3.37
CA LEU A 40 -1.66 -10.28 4.24
C LEU A 40 -0.80 -9.51 5.23
N THR A 41 -0.45 -10.17 6.33
CA THR A 41 0.43 -9.58 7.33
C THR A 41 1.45 -10.59 7.84
N ASP A 42 2.62 -10.08 8.24
CA ASP A 42 3.61 -10.86 8.99
C ASP A 42 3.58 -10.52 10.49
N GLY A 43 2.62 -9.69 10.91
CA GLY A 43 2.51 -9.23 12.31
C GLY A 43 3.06 -7.82 12.51
N THR A 44 3.84 -7.30 11.57
CA THR A 44 4.42 -5.95 11.65
C THR A 44 4.17 -5.13 10.40
N THR A 45 4.22 -5.74 9.24
CA THR A 45 4.04 -5.07 7.94
C THR A 45 3.05 -5.86 7.11
N ASN A 46 2.28 -5.18 6.30
CA ASN A 46 1.31 -5.82 5.42
C ASN A 46 1.83 -5.89 3.99
N ILE A 47 1.39 -6.91 3.27
CA ILE A 47 1.49 -6.96 1.82
C ILE A 47 0.07 -6.93 1.28
N THR A 48 -0.21 -6.03 0.34
CA THR A 48 -1.46 -6.03 -0.40
C THR A 48 -1.18 -6.55 -1.80
N VAL A 49 -1.78 -7.67 -2.15
CA VAL A 49 -1.67 -8.21 -3.51
C VAL A 49 -2.84 -7.68 -4.31
N LEU A 50 -2.54 -6.91 -5.36
CA LEU A 50 -3.54 -6.26 -6.22
C LEU A 50 -3.70 -7.02 -7.53
N PRO A 51 -4.91 -7.03 -8.12
CA PRO A 51 -5.05 -7.50 -9.49
C PRO A 51 -4.37 -6.51 -10.45
N LEU A 52 -3.96 -6.97 -11.63
CA LEU A 52 -3.29 -6.11 -12.59
C LEU A 52 -4.11 -4.90 -13.00
N ALA A 53 -5.43 -5.03 -13.01
CA ALA A 53 -6.32 -3.95 -13.45
C ALA A 53 -6.58 -2.88 -12.39
N ALA A 54 -6.11 -3.07 -11.16
CA ALA A 54 -6.41 -2.12 -10.08
C ALA A 54 -5.86 -0.72 -10.39
N GLY A 55 -6.71 0.30 -10.27
CA GLY A 55 -6.31 1.69 -10.46
C GLY A 55 -5.84 2.30 -9.15
N ARG A 56 -4.69 2.96 -9.19
CA ARG A 56 -4.15 3.71 -8.05
C ARG A 56 -3.40 4.92 -8.59
N PRO A 57 -3.37 6.06 -7.88
CA PRO A 57 -2.57 7.20 -8.33
C PRO A 57 -1.10 6.80 -8.54
N GLY A 58 -0.56 7.10 -9.72
CA GLY A 58 0.81 6.75 -10.08
C GLY A 58 1.04 5.29 -10.44
N GLY A 59 0.04 4.41 -10.23
CA GLY A 59 0.14 3.00 -10.58
C GLY A 59 0.01 2.76 -12.09
N GLU A 60 0.55 1.65 -12.54
CA GLU A 60 0.48 1.23 -13.94
C GLU A 60 -0.38 -0.02 -14.07
N PRO A 61 -1.69 0.11 -14.39
CA PRO A 61 -2.53 -1.07 -14.62
C PRO A 61 -1.95 -1.98 -15.69
N GLY A 62 -2.04 -3.28 -15.48
CA GLY A 62 -1.51 -4.28 -16.40
C GLY A 62 -0.06 -4.65 -16.19
N ARG A 63 0.65 -3.96 -15.30
CA ARG A 63 2.05 -4.23 -15.03
C ARG A 63 2.22 -4.94 -13.68
N ALA A 64 2.74 -6.17 -13.70
CA ALA A 64 3.05 -6.92 -12.49
C ALA A 64 4.26 -6.32 -11.77
N GLY A 65 4.35 -6.54 -10.48
CA GLY A 65 5.45 -6.07 -9.64
C GLY A 65 4.99 -5.11 -8.57
N ILE A 66 5.96 -4.52 -7.87
CA ILE A 66 5.66 -3.58 -6.79
C ILE A 66 4.99 -2.33 -7.36
N ASP A 67 3.83 -1.98 -6.81
CA ASP A 67 3.07 -0.81 -7.20
C ASP A 67 3.44 0.41 -6.37
N HIS A 68 3.46 0.25 -5.05
CA HIS A 68 3.84 1.32 -4.14
C HIS A 68 4.25 0.77 -2.78
N ILE A 69 4.90 1.63 -1.99
CA ILE A 69 5.30 1.32 -0.62
C ILE A 69 4.65 2.35 0.28
N GLY A 70 3.95 1.88 1.32
CA GLY A 70 3.27 2.75 2.26
C GLY A 70 4.03 2.90 3.56
N PHE A 71 4.03 4.12 4.08
CA PHE A 71 4.69 4.46 5.33
C PHE A 71 3.69 5.04 6.31
N THR A 72 3.86 4.71 7.57
CA THR A 72 3.18 5.43 8.64
C THR A 72 4.10 6.53 9.15
N VAL A 73 3.54 7.71 9.38
CA VAL A 73 4.28 8.89 9.81
C VAL A 73 3.59 9.52 11.00
N GLU A 74 4.35 10.21 11.84
CA GLU A 74 3.80 10.90 13.01
C GLU A 74 3.13 12.21 12.64
N SER A 75 3.68 12.91 11.65
CA SER A 75 3.15 14.18 11.16
C SER A 75 3.11 14.16 9.64
N GLU A 76 1.89 14.30 9.10
CA GLU A 76 1.70 14.39 7.65
C GLU A 76 2.37 15.63 7.08
N ASP A 77 2.25 16.77 7.78
CA ASP A 77 2.85 18.02 7.31
C ASP A 77 4.37 17.93 7.23
N GLU A 78 5.00 17.33 8.24
CA GLU A 78 6.44 17.13 8.24
C GLU A 78 6.87 16.17 7.14
N ALA A 79 6.15 15.06 6.99
CA ALA A 79 6.45 14.09 5.94
C ALA A 79 6.32 14.73 4.55
N SER A 80 5.28 15.54 4.34
CA SER A 80 5.08 16.26 3.09
C SER A 80 6.25 17.19 2.77
N ARG A 81 6.69 17.97 3.77
CA ARG A 81 7.84 18.86 3.59
C ARG A 81 9.10 18.09 3.23
N MET A 82 9.34 16.98 3.92
CA MET A 82 10.54 16.16 3.67
C MET A 82 10.50 15.52 2.29
N LEU A 83 9.34 15.02 1.87
CA LEU A 83 9.16 14.42 0.55
C LEU A 83 9.39 15.46 -0.55
N GLU A 84 8.78 16.64 -0.43
CA GLU A 84 8.94 17.70 -1.41
C GLU A 84 10.37 18.22 -1.47
N ALA A 85 11.02 18.37 -0.30
CA ALA A 85 12.42 18.78 -0.25
C ALA A 85 13.34 17.76 -0.93
N ALA A 86 12.97 16.49 -0.93
CA ALA A 86 13.72 15.43 -1.59
C ALA A 86 13.36 15.27 -3.08
N GLY A 87 12.48 16.11 -3.60
CA GLY A 87 12.13 16.10 -5.02
C GLY A 87 10.87 15.34 -5.38
N ALA A 88 10.16 14.80 -4.40
CA ALA A 88 8.89 14.11 -4.66
C ALA A 88 7.76 15.13 -4.80
N HIS A 89 6.71 14.73 -5.50
CA HIS A 89 5.52 15.57 -5.63
C HIS A 89 4.26 14.75 -5.34
N LYS A 90 3.27 15.43 -4.81
CA LYS A 90 1.98 14.82 -4.48
C LYS A 90 1.21 14.48 -5.75
N ILE A 91 0.72 13.26 -5.85
CA ILE A 91 -0.04 12.79 -7.01
C ILE A 91 -1.48 12.38 -6.67
N GLY A 92 -1.83 12.30 -5.40
CA GLY A 92 -3.21 11.97 -5.05
C GLY A 92 -3.40 11.64 -3.59
N ARG A 93 -4.66 11.40 -3.26
CA ARG A 93 -5.08 10.98 -1.94
C ARG A 93 -6.12 9.88 -2.08
N VAL A 94 -5.99 8.82 -1.29
CA VAL A 94 -6.92 7.69 -1.30
C VAL A 94 -7.55 7.59 0.08
N GLU A 95 -8.88 7.59 0.12
CA GLU A 95 -9.62 7.32 1.35
C GLU A 95 -9.77 5.81 1.54
N LEU A 96 -9.59 5.36 2.77
CA LEU A 96 -9.63 3.94 3.11
C LEU A 96 -10.73 3.67 4.11
N GLY A 97 -11.67 2.79 3.71
CA GLY A 97 -12.69 2.27 4.58
C GLY A 97 -13.66 3.30 5.15
N SER A 98 -14.44 2.86 6.12
CA SER A 98 -15.46 3.68 6.78
C SER A 98 -14.93 4.53 7.92
N GLN A 99 -13.72 4.28 8.36
CA GLN A 99 -13.05 5.08 9.38
C GLN A 99 -12.19 6.11 8.65
N VAL A 100 -12.10 7.30 9.16
CA VAL A 100 -11.45 8.43 8.48
C VAL A 100 -9.94 8.17 8.31
N HIS A 101 -9.60 7.12 7.61
CA HIS A 101 -8.23 6.80 7.28
C HIS A 101 -7.96 7.11 5.81
N TYR A 102 -6.76 7.56 5.53
CA TYR A 102 -6.39 7.96 4.19
C TYR A 102 -4.91 7.72 3.94
N GLU A 103 -4.55 7.72 2.67
CA GLU A 103 -3.16 7.67 2.23
C GLU A 103 -2.93 8.79 1.24
N VAL A 104 -1.87 9.56 1.45
CA VAL A 104 -1.45 10.59 0.51
C VAL A 104 -0.32 10.04 -0.33
N LYS A 105 -0.48 10.06 -1.64
CA LYS A 105 0.46 9.46 -2.59
C LYS A 105 1.42 10.51 -3.12
N TYR A 106 2.69 10.14 -3.16
CA TYR A 106 3.77 10.96 -3.71
C TYR A 106 4.55 10.16 -4.73
N GLN A 107 5.08 10.83 -5.74
CA GLN A 107 5.94 10.21 -6.73
C GLN A 107 7.34 10.80 -6.62
N GLY A 108 8.32 9.93 -6.48
CA GLY A 108 9.73 10.29 -6.28
C GLY A 108 10.63 9.83 -7.42
N PRO A 109 11.91 9.60 -7.12
CA PRO A 109 12.88 9.20 -8.13
C PRO A 109 12.44 7.99 -8.92
N GLU A 110 12.69 8.02 -10.22
CA GLU A 110 12.36 6.95 -11.17
C GLU A 110 10.89 6.55 -11.17
N GLY A 111 10.02 7.45 -10.70
CA GLY A 111 8.60 7.20 -10.68
C GLY A 111 8.11 6.36 -9.51
N ILE A 112 8.96 6.10 -8.51
CA ILE A 112 8.50 5.32 -7.35
C ILE A 112 7.33 6.00 -6.67
N VAL A 113 6.30 5.24 -6.37
CA VAL A 113 5.15 5.75 -5.62
C VAL A 113 5.28 5.31 -4.18
N VAL A 114 5.20 6.29 -3.29
CA VAL A 114 5.11 6.04 -1.85
C VAL A 114 3.85 6.69 -1.33
N ASP A 115 3.28 6.13 -0.27
CA ASP A 115 2.19 6.82 0.40
C ASP A 115 2.52 7.02 1.86
N VAL A 116 1.91 8.04 2.43
CA VAL A 116 2.05 8.35 3.84
C VAL A 116 0.67 8.47 4.47
N GLY A 117 0.58 8.00 5.69
CA GLY A 117 -0.61 8.08 6.50
C GLY A 117 -0.20 7.90 7.94
N HIS A 118 -1.14 8.07 8.86
CA HIS A 118 -0.83 7.93 10.28
C HIS A 118 -1.66 6.83 10.96
N TRP A 119 -2.30 5.96 10.16
CA TRP A 119 -2.94 4.81 10.76
C TRP A 119 -1.89 3.76 11.11
N LEU A 120 -2.10 3.17 12.27
CA LEU A 120 -1.19 2.18 12.83
C LEU A 120 -1.83 0.80 12.73
N GLY A 121 -0.96 -0.19 12.85
CA GLY A 121 -1.39 -1.56 12.92
C GLY A 121 -1.15 -2.33 11.65
N THR A 122 -1.30 -3.62 11.77
CA THR A 122 -1.06 -4.56 10.69
C THR A 122 -2.33 -4.94 9.95
N ALA A 123 -3.47 -4.54 10.49
CA ALA A 123 -4.74 -4.85 9.88
C ALA A 123 -5.10 -3.75 8.89
N PRO A 124 -5.43 -4.10 7.66
CA PRO A 124 -6.02 -3.13 6.76
C PRO A 124 -7.39 -2.73 7.29
N LEU A 125 -7.84 -1.59 6.83
CA LEU A 125 -9.13 -1.09 7.24
C LEU A 125 -10.24 -1.87 6.58
N ASP A 126 -11.38 -1.96 7.28
CA ASP A 126 -12.55 -2.61 6.73
C ASP A 126 -12.98 -1.92 5.44
N GLU A 127 -13.13 -2.69 4.41
CA GLU A 127 -13.70 -2.23 3.17
C GLU A 127 -15.18 -2.61 3.17
N LYS A 128 -16.00 -1.63 3.41
CA LYS A 128 -17.44 -1.83 3.48
C LYS A 128 -18.10 -1.63 2.12
#